data_63c63cd490fe87b2442b510ae581f76f
#
_entry.id   63c63cd490fe87b2442b510ae581f76f
#
_cell.length_a   1.000
_cell.length_b   1.000
_cell.length_c   1.000
_cell.angle_alpha   90.00
_cell.angle_beta   90.00
_cell.angle_gamma   90.00
#
_symmetry.space_group_name_H-M   'P 1'
#
loop_
_entity.id
_entity.type
_entity.pdbx_description
1 polymer ?
#
loop_
_entity_poly.entity_id
_entity_poly.type
_entity_poly.pdbx_seq_one_letter_code
_entity_poly.pdbx_strand_id
1 'polypeptide(L)'
;MVQIEELGKAIAQLVFNRNAGNGPDKNPEIIGQSFRSLKTDTAFLLNHEPDDIELALNGEDGCGLERMELAAKLLIEESYLSSVPLPLLNKAQELLYYLQIHDTAFSLERMMLLQDIEVEIKRLS
;
A
#
# COMPACT_ATOMS: atom_id res chain seq x y z
N MET A 1 -10.15 8.85 -12.36
CA MET A 1 -9.31 9.80 -11.61
C MET A 1 -7.88 9.62 -11.98
N VAL A 2 -7.31 10.70 -12.49
CA VAL A 2 -5.95 10.68 -13.05
C VAL A 2 -4.92 10.29 -12.00
N GLN A 3 -5.02 10.87 -10.79
CA GLN A 3 -4.05 10.57 -9.73
C GLN A 3 -4.05 9.08 -9.35
N ILE A 4 -5.24 8.52 -9.17
CA ILE A 4 -5.36 7.10 -8.74
C ILE A 4 -4.83 6.18 -9.83
N GLU A 5 -5.14 6.47 -11.09
CA GLU A 5 -4.64 5.69 -12.22
C GLU A 5 -3.12 5.77 -12.32
N GLU A 6 -2.55 6.94 -12.15
CA GLU A 6 -1.10 7.13 -12.23
C GLU A 6 -0.39 6.43 -11.08
N LEU A 7 -0.96 6.48 -9.87
CA LEU A 7 -0.40 5.75 -8.74
C LEU A 7 -0.49 4.24 -8.95
N GLY A 8 -1.58 3.75 -9.55
CA GLY A 8 -1.69 2.36 -9.92
C GLY A 8 -0.58 1.93 -10.87
N LYS A 9 -0.25 2.78 -11.86
CA LYS A 9 0.84 2.51 -12.78
C LYS A 9 2.19 2.53 -12.09
N ALA A 10 2.39 3.47 -11.16
CA ALA A 10 3.63 3.54 -10.40
C ALA A 10 3.84 2.28 -9.57
N ILE A 11 2.78 1.77 -8.93
CA ILE A 11 2.85 0.54 -8.16
C ILE A 11 3.15 -0.65 -9.07
N ALA A 12 2.53 -0.73 -10.23
CA ALA A 12 2.83 -1.78 -11.20
C ALA A 12 4.30 -1.73 -11.61
N GLN A 13 4.88 -0.53 -11.76
CA GLN A 13 6.29 -0.37 -12.06
C GLN A 13 7.17 -0.87 -10.92
N LEU A 14 6.77 -0.60 -9.66
CA LEU A 14 7.49 -1.10 -8.50
C LEU A 14 7.56 -2.62 -8.49
N VAL A 15 6.43 -3.27 -8.75
CA VAL A 15 6.35 -4.73 -8.80
C VAL A 15 7.22 -5.27 -9.93
N PHE A 16 7.14 -4.65 -11.11
CA PHE A 16 7.95 -5.05 -12.27
C PHE A 16 9.44 -4.93 -11.96
N ASN A 17 9.87 -3.80 -11.40
CA ASN A 17 11.28 -3.56 -11.07
C ASN A 17 11.80 -4.59 -10.08
N ARG A 18 11.00 -4.91 -9.07
CA ARG A 18 11.38 -5.87 -8.04
C ARG A 18 11.55 -7.27 -8.64
N ASN A 19 10.62 -7.68 -9.49
CA ASN A 19 10.63 -9.02 -10.07
C ASN A 19 11.65 -9.18 -11.19
N ALA A 20 11.92 -8.11 -11.94
CA ALA A 20 12.89 -8.15 -13.03
C ALA A 20 14.34 -8.21 -12.55
N GLY A 21 14.60 -7.75 -11.32
CA GLY A 21 15.94 -7.84 -10.72
C GLY A 21 16.94 -6.81 -11.24
N ASN A 22 16.56 -5.92 -12.16
CA ASN A 22 17.50 -4.95 -12.73
C ASN A 22 17.04 -3.50 -12.61
N GLY A 23 16.00 -3.23 -11.79
CA GLY A 23 15.50 -1.89 -11.60
C GLY A 23 15.05 -1.55 -10.18
N PRO A 24 15.31 -2.43 -9.16
CA PRO A 24 14.78 -2.17 -7.81
C PRO A 24 15.43 -0.98 -7.12
N ASP A 25 16.59 -0.53 -7.55
CA ASP A 25 17.28 0.62 -6.96
C ASP A 25 16.53 1.94 -7.19
N LYS A 26 15.60 1.99 -8.14
CA LYS A 26 14.74 3.16 -8.36
C LYS A 26 13.49 3.15 -7.48
N ASN A 27 13.17 2.03 -6.86
CA ASN A 27 11.94 1.89 -6.11
C ASN A 27 11.83 2.84 -4.91
N PRO A 28 12.89 3.12 -4.13
CA PRO A 28 12.75 4.08 -3.03
C PRO A 28 12.25 5.45 -3.49
N GLU A 29 12.74 5.93 -4.63
CA GLU A 29 12.30 7.22 -5.16
C GLU A 29 10.85 7.17 -5.61
N ILE A 30 10.46 6.10 -6.30
CA ILE A 30 9.07 5.92 -6.78
C ILE A 30 8.12 5.87 -5.59
N ILE A 31 8.46 5.12 -4.55
CA ILE A 31 7.65 5.01 -3.34
C ILE A 31 7.50 6.39 -2.68
N GLY A 32 8.61 7.13 -2.52
CA GLY A 32 8.57 8.44 -1.90
C GLY A 32 7.70 9.41 -2.67
N GLN A 33 7.81 9.44 -4.00
CA GLN A 33 6.99 10.29 -4.85
C GLN A 33 5.51 9.91 -4.75
N SER A 34 5.21 8.62 -4.69
CA SER A 34 3.84 8.14 -4.59
C SER A 34 3.19 8.56 -3.26
N PHE A 35 3.94 8.42 -2.14
CA PHE A 35 3.43 8.89 -0.85
C PHE A 35 3.21 10.40 -0.85
N ARG A 36 4.11 11.17 -1.46
CA ARG A 36 3.91 12.63 -1.56
C ARG A 36 2.67 12.98 -2.37
N SER A 37 2.40 12.24 -3.44
CA SER A 37 1.18 12.43 -4.22
C SER A 37 -0.07 12.19 -3.37
N LEU A 38 -0.04 11.19 -2.50
CA LEU A 38 -1.14 10.90 -1.57
C LEU A 38 -1.19 11.88 -0.38
N LYS A 39 -0.18 12.73 -0.23
CA LYS A 39 -0.04 13.67 0.90
C LYS A 39 0.00 12.93 2.24
N THR A 40 0.70 11.81 2.27
CA THR A 40 0.89 10.99 3.46
C THR A 40 2.31 10.44 3.48
N ASP A 41 2.62 9.67 4.51
CA ASP A 41 3.91 8.98 4.62
C ASP A 41 3.75 7.74 5.49
N THR A 42 4.82 6.95 5.55
CA THR A 42 4.83 5.71 6.32
C THR A 42 4.58 5.95 7.80
N ALA A 43 5.20 6.98 8.37
CA ALA A 43 5.04 7.28 9.80
C ALA A 43 3.58 7.58 10.16
N PHE A 44 2.90 8.36 9.32
CA PHE A 44 1.49 8.66 9.54
C PHE A 44 0.66 7.38 9.53
N LEU A 45 0.88 6.52 8.52
CA LEU A 45 0.11 5.29 8.37
C LEU A 45 0.33 4.34 9.55
N LEU A 46 1.56 4.24 10.05
CA LEU A 46 1.87 3.35 11.17
C LEU A 46 1.28 3.85 12.49
N ASN A 47 1.03 5.15 12.63
CA ASN A 47 0.61 5.76 13.88
C ASN A 47 -0.87 6.11 13.95
N HIS A 48 -1.65 5.77 12.94
CA HIS A 48 -3.09 6.09 12.92
C HIS A 48 -3.92 4.86 12.63
N GLU A 49 -5.18 4.88 13.08
CA GLU A 49 -6.12 3.80 12.82
C GLU A 49 -6.69 3.89 11.40
N PRO A 50 -7.18 2.77 10.84
CA PRO A 50 -7.68 2.78 9.45
C PRO A 50 -8.77 3.81 9.16
N ASP A 51 -9.71 4.03 10.08
CA ASP A 51 -10.77 5.01 9.86
C ASP A 51 -10.22 6.43 9.78
N ASP A 52 -9.21 6.76 10.61
CA ASP A 52 -8.56 8.05 10.54
C ASP A 52 -7.75 8.20 9.25
N ILE A 53 -7.14 7.12 8.80
CA ILE A 53 -6.39 7.11 7.54
C ILE A 53 -7.34 7.34 6.37
N GLU A 54 -8.50 6.69 6.37
CA GLU A 54 -9.49 6.91 5.32
C GLU A 54 -9.90 8.38 5.26
N LEU A 55 -10.19 8.99 6.39
CA LEU A 55 -10.55 10.40 6.44
C LEU A 55 -9.44 11.30 5.91
N ALA A 56 -8.20 11.01 6.31
CA ALA A 56 -7.06 11.81 5.87
C ALA A 56 -6.82 11.70 4.36
N LEU A 57 -7.09 10.54 3.78
CA LEU A 57 -6.89 10.30 2.35
C LEU A 57 -8.10 10.68 1.51
N ASN A 58 -9.24 10.92 2.16
CA ASN A 58 -10.48 11.25 1.47
C ASN A 58 -10.42 12.69 0.98
N GLY A 59 -10.50 12.88 -0.33
CA GLY A 59 -10.56 14.20 -0.91
C GLY A 59 -12.00 14.61 -1.21
N GLU A 60 -12.16 15.68 -1.98
CA GLU A 60 -13.47 16.13 -2.43
C GLU A 60 -14.16 15.07 -3.30
N ASP A 61 -13.36 14.19 -3.90
CA ASP A 61 -13.86 13.12 -4.76
C ASP A 61 -14.41 11.92 -3.99
N GLY A 62 -14.19 11.85 -2.68
CA GLY A 62 -14.69 10.75 -1.88
C GLY A 62 -13.95 9.43 -2.10
N CYS A 63 -12.71 9.45 -2.60
CA CYS A 63 -11.95 8.26 -2.95
C CYS A 63 -10.94 7.85 -1.87
N GLY A 64 -11.32 8.00 -0.59
CA GLY A 64 -10.44 7.63 0.53
C GLY A 64 -10.11 6.15 0.56
N LEU A 65 -11.08 5.28 0.27
CA LEU A 65 -10.85 3.84 0.25
C LEU A 65 -9.88 3.44 -0.86
N GLU A 66 -10.05 3.99 -2.05
CA GLU A 66 -9.17 3.70 -3.18
C GLU A 66 -7.74 4.14 -2.88
N ARG A 67 -7.57 5.31 -2.28
CA ARG A 67 -6.23 5.79 -1.88
C ARG A 67 -5.64 4.98 -0.75
N MET A 68 -6.48 4.47 0.16
CA MET A 68 -6.01 3.58 1.22
C MET A 68 -5.47 2.27 0.64
N GLU A 69 -6.11 1.73 -0.38
CA GLU A 69 -5.61 0.52 -1.04
C GLU A 69 -4.24 0.77 -1.67
N LEU A 70 -4.08 1.91 -2.34
CA LEU A 70 -2.78 2.30 -2.90
C LEU A 70 -1.72 2.44 -1.80
N ALA A 71 -2.08 3.06 -0.68
CA ALA A 71 -1.17 3.21 0.44
C ALA A 71 -0.75 1.85 1.01
N ALA A 72 -1.68 0.91 1.13
CA ALA A 72 -1.36 -0.44 1.59
C ALA A 72 -0.38 -1.13 0.65
N LYS A 73 -0.60 -1.02 -0.65
CA LYS A 73 0.32 -1.59 -1.65
C LYS A 73 1.69 -0.96 -1.58
N LEU A 74 1.77 0.35 -1.33
CA LEU A 74 3.06 1.03 -1.16
C LEU A 74 3.79 0.52 0.08
N LEU A 75 3.08 0.28 1.18
CA LEU A 75 3.69 -0.30 2.38
C LEU A 75 4.27 -1.68 2.09
N ILE A 76 3.55 -2.49 1.31
CA ILE A 76 4.04 -3.81 0.92
C ILE A 76 5.34 -3.68 0.14
N GLU A 77 5.38 -2.80 -0.86
CA GLU A 77 6.59 -2.62 -1.67
C GLU A 77 7.73 -2.06 -0.83
N GLU A 78 7.44 -1.14 0.08
CA GLU A 78 8.46 -0.60 0.99
C GLU A 78 9.01 -1.69 1.90
N SER A 79 8.20 -2.67 2.29
CA SER A 79 8.64 -3.75 3.17
C SER A 79 9.80 -4.56 2.58
N TYR A 80 9.85 -4.66 1.25
CA TYR A 80 10.94 -5.38 0.57
C TYR A 80 12.27 -4.63 0.66
N LEU A 81 12.22 -3.33 0.95
CA LEU A 81 13.40 -2.47 1.03
C LEU A 81 13.80 -2.16 2.47
N SER A 82 12.99 -2.55 3.43
CA SER A 82 13.17 -2.20 4.84
C SER A 82 13.93 -3.28 5.59
N SER A 83 14.76 -2.87 6.55
CA SER A 83 15.37 -3.79 7.49
C SER A 83 14.42 -4.24 8.58
N VAL A 84 13.27 -3.58 8.73
CA VAL A 84 12.22 -3.94 9.70
C VAL A 84 10.87 -4.03 8.98
N PRO A 85 10.64 -5.07 8.19
CA PRO A 85 9.44 -5.15 7.35
C PRO A 85 8.15 -5.47 8.11
N LEU A 86 8.21 -6.09 9.29
CA LEU A 86 7.00 -6.54 9.97
C LEU A 86 5.99 -5.43 10.28
N PRO A 87 6.39 -4.26 10.83
CA PRO A 87 5.40 -3.20 11.08
C PRO A 87 4.70 -2.74 9.80
N LEU A 88 5.43 -2.70 8.68
CA LEU A 88 4.85 -2.29 7.40
C LEU A 88 3.84 -3.31 6.91
N LEU A 89 4.19 -4.59 6.99
CA LEU A 89 3.29 -5.66 6.57
C LEU A 89 2.07 -5.77 7.47
N ASN A 90 2.25 -5.61 8.78
CA ASN A 90 1.12 -5.64 9.73
C ASN A 90 0.14 -4.50 9.44
N LYS A 91 0.64 -3.30 9.18
CA LYS A 91 -0.24 -2.18 8.84
C LYS A 91 -0.92 -2.40 7.50
N ALA A 92 -0.20 -2.86 6.49
CA ALA A 92 -0.80 -3.16 5.20
C ALA A 92 -1.92 -4.18 5.33
N GLN A 93 -1.71 -5.23 6.12
CA GLN A 93 -2.73 -6.24 6.39
C GLN A 93 -3.97 -5.62 7.05
N GLU A 94 -3.75 -4.78 8.04
CA GLU A 94 -4.84 -4.10 8.74
C GLU A 94 -5.68 -3.25 7.78
N LEU A 95 -5.00 -2.49 6.91
CA LEU A 95 -5.69 -1.64 5.94
C LEU A 95 -6.48 -2.47 4.92
N LEU A 96 -5.90 -3.57 4.45
CA LEU A 96 -6.58 -4.42 3.48
C LEU A 96 -7.80 -5.14 4.10
N TYR A 97 -7.73 -5.56 5.36
CA TYR A 97 -8.90 -6.10 6.04
C TYR A 97 -9.98 -5.05 6.25
N TYR A 98 -9.59 -3.83 6.59
CA TYR A 98 -10.55 -2.72 6.68
C TYR A 98 -11.27 -2.52 5.35
N LEU A 99 -10.52 -2.57 4.24
CA LEU A 99 -11.09 -2.43 2.90
C LEU A 99 -12.06 -3.57 2.58
N GLN A 100 -11.74 -4.80 2.99
CA GLN A 100 -12.65 -5.93 2.77
C GLN A 100 -14.01 -5.72 3.45
N ILE A 101 -14.03 -5.04 4.58
CA ILE A 101 -15.25 -4.80 5.35
C ILE A 101 -16.02 -3.61 4.78
N HIS A 102 -15.32 -2.55 4.38
CA HIS A 102 -15.94 -1.27 4.02
C HIS A 102 -16.17 -1.05 2.54
N ASP A 103 -15.44 -1.78 1.68
CA ASP A 103 -15.66 -1.73 0.24
C ASP A 103 -16.73 -2.76 -0.14
N THR A 104 -17.76 -2.32 -0.84
CA THR A 104 -18.85 -3.20 -1.24
C THR A 104 -18.48 -4.10 -2.43
N ALA A 105 -17.41 -3.77 -3.15
CA ALA A 105 -16.98 -4.54 -4.30
C ALA A 105 -16.03 -5.66 -3.87
N PHE A 106 -16.25 -6.87 -4.43
CA PHE A 106 -15.33 -7.99 -4.22
C PHE A 106 -14.03 -7.74 -5.01
N SER A 107 -12.89 -8.01 -4.38
CA SER A 107 -11.58 -7.87 -5.03
C SER A 107 -10.76 -9.14 -4.82
N LEU A 108 -10.59 -9.90 -5.91
CA LEU A 108 -9.73 -11.08 -5.89
C LEU A 108 -8.28 -10.69 -5.65
N GLU A 109 -7.83 -9.58 -6.26
CA GLU A 109 -6.48 -9.09 -6.06
C GLU A 109 -6.18 -8.83 -4.58
N ARG A 110 -7.13 -8.19 -3.89
CA ARG A 110 -6.96 -7.89 -2.46
C ARG A 110 -6.86 -9.15 -1.63
N MET A 111 -7.68 -10.16 -1.95
CA MET A 111 -7.61 -11.45 -1.26
C MET A 111 -6.25 -12.13 -1.45
N MET A 112 -5.72 -12.07 -2.68
CA MET A 112 -4.41 -12.65 -2.97
C MET A 112 -3.30 -11.91 -2.24
N LEU A 113 -3.38 -10.59 -2.16
CA LEU A 113 -2.41 -9.79 -1.40
C LEU A 113 -2.45 -10.16 0.08
N LEU A 114 -3.63 -10.35 0.65
CA LEU A 114 -3.77 -10.74 2.05
C LEU A 114 -3.15 -12.10 2.31
N GLN A 115 -3.32 -13.05 1.40
CA GLN A 115 -2.69 -14.35 1.53
C GLN A 115 -1.17 -14.25 1.48
N ASP A 116 -0.66 -13.47 0.54
CA ASP A 116 0.79 -13.29 0.39
C ASP A 116 1.39 -12.62 1.64
N ILE A 117 0.70 -11.61 2.19
CA ILE A 117 1.15 -10.95 3.41
C ILE A 117 1.18 -11.92 4.58
N GLU A 118 0.16 -12.75 4.72
CA GLU A 118 0.09 -13.73 5.81
C GLU A 118 1.29 -14.67 5.77
N VAL A 119 1.63 -15.16 4.57
CA VAL A 119 2.79 -16.02 4.38
C VAL A 119 4.08 -15.30 4.79
N GLU A 120 4.24 -14.05 4.35
CA GLU A 120 5.44 -13.27 4.67
C GLU A 120 5.55 -12.98 6.17
N ILE A 121 4.45 -12.63 6.82
CA ILE A 121 4.47 -12.37 8.27
C ILE A 121 4.89 -13.61 9.02
N LYS A 122 4.36 -14.78 8.64
CA LYS A 122 4.75 -16.04 9.28
C LYS A 122 6.23 -16.35 9.05
N ARG A 123 6.73 -16.07 7.85
CA ARG A 123 8.15 -16.31 7.53
C ARG A 123 9.07 -15.42 8.37
N LEU A 124 8.65 -14.20 8.65
CA LEU A 124 9.44 -13.22 9.39
C LEU A 124 9.29 -13.30 10.91
N SER A 125 8.33 -14.08 11.38
CA SER A 125 8.02 -14.19 12.81
C SER A 125 8.86 -15.24 13.52
#